data_331be2ef1cacadb625003158f4c214ed
#
_entry.id   331be2ef1cacadb625003158f4c214ed
#
_cell.length_a   1.000
_cell.length_b   1.000
_cell.length_c   1.000
_cell.angle_alpha   90.00
_cell.angle_beta   90.00
_cell.angle_gamma   90.00
#
_symmetry.space_group_name_H-M   'P 1'
#
loop_
_entity.id
_entity.type
_entity.pdbx_description
1 polymer ?
#
loop_
_entity_poly.entity_id
_entity_poly.type
_entity_poly.pdbx_seq_one_letter_code
_entity_poly.pdbx_strand_id
1 'polypeptide(L)'
;AFRSLDEQRERVEITLRSISDGVITTDVEGRIESMNPPALDLCGIGADEAQGKSLFSIYNVVRGEKLAHVPNVVERCLRELEPVQDSSLDLYLLRSDGKRIPINHSAAPILDHDGAPIGAVLVFRDVTDTRLLARELSYRAAHDPLTGLPNRDEFDRRAELALKEAQAGNARCALVAIDLDRFKPVNDTAGHAAGDALLRKVAQVGREKLRESDTLARVGGDEFAVLLPNCGPQRALQIVDGLIQAIAEIRLDWSGQSLSVGASAGLVMMGTDSPALSKLLDAADAACYVAKRNGRGRVELSDLDASGLDSETAALDVVRKSMEADKCVIVQQHALVIGGKSLPQYTELLMR
;
A
#
# COMPACT_ATOMS: atom_id res chain seq x y z
N ALA A 1 24.21 -14.54 -53.76
CA ALA A 1 23.15 -15.26 -52.98
C ALA A 1 23.69 -15.77 -51.63
N PHE A 2 24.84 -16.44 -51.57
CA PHE A 2 25.39 -16.99 -50.28
C PHE A 2 25.74 -15.91 -49.27
N ARG A 3 26.37 -14.80 -49.66
CA ARG A 3 26.74 -13.68 -48.74
C ARG A 3 25.48 -13.02 -48.10
N SER A 4 24.39 -12.94 -48.83
CA SER A 4 23.14 -12.34 -48.35
C SER A 4 22.47 -13.21 -47.26
N LEU A 5 22.59 -14.54 -47.36
CA LEU A 5 22.03 -15.47 -46.37
C LEU A 5 22.82 -15.46 -45.08
N ASP A 6 24.18 -15.40 -45.15
CA ASP A 6 25.03 -15.32 -43.99
C ASP A 6 24.85 -13.99 -43.24
N GLU A 7 24.76 -12.88 -43.98
CA GLU A 7 24.49 -11.55 -43.38
C GLU A 7 23.10 -11.48 -42.70
N GLN A 8 22.08 -12.11 -43.28
CA GLN A 8 20.75 -12.20 -42.66
C GLN A 8 20.78 -13.06 -41.40
N ARG A 9 21.45 -14.19 -41.43
CA ARG A 9 21.60 -15.09 -40.29
C ARG A 9 22.35 -14.41 -39.12
N GLU A 10 23.47 -13.74 -39.43
CA GLU A 10 24.25 -12.98 -38.45
C GLU A 10 23.44 -11.83 -37.82
N ARG A 11 22.62 -11.14 -38.64
CA ARG A 11 21.74 -10.07 -38.19
C ARG A 11 20.66 -10.56 -37.21
N VAL A 12 20.05 -11.71 -37.50
CA VAL A 12 19.07 -12.34 -36.60
C VAL A 12 19.73 -12.78 -35.32
N GLU A 13 20.91 -13.36 -35.38
CA GLU A 13 21.67 -13.81 -34.20
C GLU A 13 22.07 -12.62 -33.31
N ILE A 14 22.57 -11.52 -33.88
CA ILE A 14 22.85 -10.28 -33.16
C ILE A 14 21.60 -9.70 -32.52
N THR A 15 20.48 -9.71 -33.24
CA THR A 15 19.20 -9.22 -32.72
C THR A 15 18.75 -10.05 -31.52
N LEU A 16 18.81 -11.37 -31.60
CA LEU A 16 18.45 -12.27 -30.49
C LEU A 16 19.39 -12.12 -29.27
N ARG A 17 20.69 -11.82 -29.52
CA ARG A 17 21.65 -11.52 -28.44
C ARG A 17 21.41 -10.19 -27.75
N SER A 18 20.82 -9.21 -28.45
CA SER A 18 20.54 -7.87 -27.89
C SER A 18 19.26 -7.81 -27.06
N ILE A 19 18.43 -8.84 -27.10
CA ILE A 19 17.20 -8.96 -26.33
C ILE A 19 17.57 -9.43 -24.92
N SER A 20 17.13 -8.69 -23.89
CA SER A 20 17.36 -9.04 -22.48
C SER A 20 16.55 -10.25 -22.02
N ASP A 21 15.57 -10.67 -22.82
CA ASP A 21 14.70 -11.80 -22.53
C ASP A 21 15.37 -13.12 -22.92
N GLY A 22 15.12 -14.17 -22.17
CA GLY A 22 15.50 -15.52 -22.55
C GLY A 22 14.65 -15.98 -23.74
N VAL A 23 15.31 -16.44 -24.80
CA VAL A 23 14.68 -17.00 -25.99
C VAL A 23 15.18 -18.42 -26.20
N ILE A 24 14.25 -19.36 -26.34
CA ILE A 24 14.51 -20.76 -26.65
C ILE A 24 13.70 -21.15 -27.89
N THR A 25 14.34 -21.78 -28.87
CA THR A 25 13.62 -22.44 -29.95
C THR A 25 13.66 -23.97 -29.78
N THR A 26 12.57 -24.63 -30.11
CA THR A 26 12.45 -26.08 -30.04
C THR A 26 11.93 -26.65 -31.36
N ASP A 27 12.22 -27.91 -31.60
CA ASP A 27 11.52 -28.71 -32.61
C ASP A 27 10.09 -29.04 -32.16
N VAL A 28 9.35 -29.81 -33.00
CA VAL A 28 7.97 -30.22 -32.71
C VAL A 28 7.87 -31.21 -31.55
N GLU A 29 8.94 -31.93 -31.23
CA GLU A 29 9.02 -32.82 -30.06
C GLU A 29 9.39 -32.09 -28.77
N GLY A 30 9.61 -30.76 -28.83
CA GLY A 30 10.01 -29.94 -27.69
C GLY A 30 11.49 -30.10 -27.29
N ARG A 31 12.36 -30.52 -28.22
CA ARG A 31 13.82 -30.55 -28.03
C ARG A 31 14.40 -29.18 -28.37
N ILE A 32 15.32 -28.73 -27.57
CA ILE A 32 15.96 -27.43 -27.72
C ILE A 32 16.86 -27.41 -28.96
N GLU A 33 16.56 -26.54 -29.91
CA GLU A 33 17.40 -26.25 -31.07
C GLU A 33 18.39 -25.11 -30.80
N SER A 34 17.94 -24.04 -30.13
CA SER A 34 18.81 -22.93 -29.74
C SER A 34 18.36 -22.23 -28.46
N MET A 35 19.30 -21.60 -27.77
CA MET A 35 19.07 -20.71 -26.64
C MET A 35 19.94 -19.47 -26.82
N ASN A 36 19.39 -18.28 -26.58
CA ASN A 36 20.21 -17.07 -26.54
C ASN A 36 20.96 -16.97 -25.20
N PRO A 37 22.00 -16.13 -25.08
CA PRO A 37 22.78 -15.99 -23.85
C PRO A 37 21.93 -15.69 -22.60
N PRO A 38 20.93 -14.78 -22.62
CA PRO A 38 20.07 -14.58 -21.47
C PRO A 38 19.29 -15.83 -21.06
N ALA A 39 18.85 -16.67 -22.01
CA ALA A 39 18.17 -17.92 -21.66
C ALA A 39 19.10 -18.90 -20.96
N LEU A 40 20.33 -19.01 -21.42
CA LEU A 40 21.37 -19.85 -20.78
C LEU A 40 21.65 -19.38 -19.35
N ASP A 41 21.83 -18.08 -19.15
CA ASP A 41 22.09 -17.48 -17.84
C ASP A 41 20.92 -17.68 -16.88
N LEU A 42 19.68 -17.43 -17.34
CA LEU A 42 18.48 -17.60 -16.53
C LEU A 42 18.24 -19.07 -16.16
N CYS A 43 18.45 -20.01 -17.08
CA CYS A 43 18.34 -21.43 -16.81
C CYS A 43 19.55 -21.99 -16.02
N GLY A 44 20.69 -21.31 -16.04
CA GLY A 44 21.93 -21.73 -15.38
C GLY A 44 22.54 -22.97 -16.03
N ILE A 45 22.61 -23.00 -17.36
CA ILE A 45 23.12 -24.12 -18.17
C ILE A 45 24.05 -23.62 -19.27
N GLY A 46 25.02 -24.44 -19.67
CA GLY A 46 25.90 -24.15 -20.82
C GLY A 46 25.24 -24.46 -22.17
N ALA A 47 25.65 -23.75 -23.20
CA ALA A 47 25.07 -23.93 -24.55
C ALA A 47 25.21 -25.38 -25.07
N ASP A 48 26.41 -25.97 -24.94
CA ASP A 48 26.68 -27.34 -25.38
C ASP A 48 25.85 -28.40 -24.59
N GLU A 49 25.45 -28.04 -23.39
CA GLU A 49 24.67 -28.90 -22.52
C GLU A 49 23.17 -28.82 -22.82
N ALA A 50 22.70 -27.73 -23.38
CA ALA A 50 21.29 -27.48 -23.66
C ALA A 50 20.81 -28.09 -24.96
N GLN A 51 21.64 -28.06 -26.02
CA GLN A 51 21.23 -28.43 -27.39
C GLN A 51 20.79 -29.89 -27.47
N GLY A 52 19.64 -30.13 -28.11
CA GLY A 52 19.03 -31.45 -28.30
C GLY A 52 18.37 -32.05 -27.06
N LYS A 53 18.52 -31.42 -25.89
CA LYS A 53 17.78 -31.87 -24.68
C LYS A 53 16.32 -31.46 -24.75
N SER A 54 15.49 -32.22 -24.03
CA SER A 54 14.11 -31.85 -23.82
C SER A 54 14.00 -30.55 -23.02
N LEU A 55 13.17 -29.62 -23.48
CA LEU A 55 12.89 -28.36 -22.77
C LEU A 55 12.44 -28.61 -21.32
N PHE A 56 11.67 -29.66 -21.06
CA PHE A 56 11.20 -30.03 -19.73
C PHE A 56 12.31 -30.31 -18.72
N SER A 57 13.48 -30.77 -19.20
CA SER A 57 14.61 -31.07 -18.30
C SER A 57 15.38 -29.82 -17.87
N ILE A 58 15.19 -28.72 -18.56
CA ILE A 58 15.96 -27.46 -18.35
C ILE A 58 15.06 -26.33 -17.89
N TYR A 59 13.91 -26.17 -18.52
CA TYR A 59 12.96 -25.09 -18.24
C TYR A 59 11.84 -25.58 -17.33
N ASN A 60 12.13 -25.63 -16.03
CA ASN A 60 11.18 -26.10 -15.01
C ASN A 60 10.44 -24.90 -14.40
N VAL A 61 9.15 -24.77 -14.72
CA VAL A 61 8.29 -23.68 -14.24
C VAL A 61 7.33 -24.18 -13.18
N VAL A 62 7.24 -23.44 -12.09
CA VAL A 62 6.41 -23.76 -10.94
C VAL A 62 5.54 -22.56 -10.55
N ARG A 63 4.43 -22.82 -9.87
CA ARG A 63 3.48 -21.79 -9.43
C ARG A 63 3.36 -21.79 -7.90
N GLY A 64 3.36 -20.57 -7.36
CA GLY A 64 3.11 -20.28 -5.95
C GLY A 64 4.18 -20.82 -5.01
N GLU A 65 3.92 -20.68 -3.71
CA GLU A 65 4.82 -21.15 -2.65
C GLU A 65 4.92 -22.67 -2.57
N LYS A 66 3.84 -23.36 -2.93
CA LYS A 66 3.76 -24.83 -2.91
C LYS A 66 4.46 -25.50 -4.09
N LEU A 67 5.08 -24.71 -4.97
CA LEU A 67 5.80 -25.18 -6.17
C LEU A 67 4.94 -26.11 -7.05
N ALA A 68 3.66 -25.78 -7.22
CA ALA A 68 2.78 -26.54 -8.08
C ALA A 68 3.33 -26.56 -9.52
N HIS A 69 3.43 -27.72 -10.11
CA HIS A 69 3.91 -27.87 -11.49
C HIS A 69 2.96 -27.16 -12.48
N VAL A 70 3.53 -26.42 -13.43
CA VAL A 70 2.78 -25.72 -14.47
C VAL A 70 2.89 -26.52 -15.77
N PRO A 71 1.77 -26.77 -16.50
CA PRO A 71 1.84 -27.36 -17.83
C PRO A 71 2.76 -26.58 -18.75
N ASN A 72 3.53 -27.26 -19.57
CA ASN A 72 4.49 -26.63 -20.47
C ASN A 72 3.77 -25.77 -21.50
N VAL A 73 4.13 -24.49 -21.53
CA VAL A 73 3.54 -23.51 -22.44
C VAL A 73 3.83 -23.85 -23.92
N VAL A 74 4.99 -24.47 -24.21
CA VAL A 74 5.39 -24.87 -25.57
C VAL A 74 4.55 -26.06 -26.04
N GLU A 75 4.34 -27.07 -25.19
CA GLU A 75 3.48 -28.21 -25.53
C GLU A 75 2.03 -27.78 -25.83
N ARG A 76 1.52 -26.86 -25.02
CA ARG A 76 0.19 -26.29 -25.26
C ARG A 76 0.14 -25.49 -26.55
N CYS A 77 1.15 -24.68 -26.82
CA CYS A 77 1.28 -23.89 -28.05
C CYS A 77 1.32 -24.78 -29.31
N LEU A 78 2.13 -25.82 -29.28
CA LEU A 78 2.24 -26.76 -30.41
C LEU A 78 0.96 -27.57 -30.67
N ARG A 79 0.22 -27.88 -29.60
CA ARG A 79 -1.06 -28.58 -29.71
C ARG A 79 -2.18 -27.71 -30.23
N GLU A 80 -2.24 -26.44 -29.77
CA GLU A 80 -3.30 -25.49 -30.09
C GLU A 80 -2.97 -24.70 -31.38
N LEU A 81 -1.73 -24.70 -31.84
CA LEU A 81 -1.17 -23.93 -32.95
C LEU A 81 -1.44 -22.42 -32.82
N GLU A 82 -1.57 -21.94 -31.59
CA GLU A 82 -1.80 -20.55 -31.25
C GLU A 82 -0.75 -20.06 -30.25
N PRO A 83 -0.43 -18.75 -30.26
CA PRO A 83 0.43 -18.19 -29.21
C PRO A 83 -0.20 -18.35 -27.82
N VAL A 84 0.62 -18.79 -26.88
CA VAL A 84 0.23 -18.97 -25.48
C VAL A 84 1.06 -18.03 -24.61
N GLN A 85 0.39 -17.29 -23.71
CA GLN A 85 1.05 -16.40 -22.76
C GLN A 85 0.59 -16.73 -21.35
N ASP A 86 1.52 -16.72 -20.38
CA ASP A 86 1.23 -16.72 -18.96
C ASP A 86 2.06 -15.62 -18.26
N SER A 87 1.36 -14.64 -17.70
CA SER A 87 1.93 -13.51 -16.98
C SER A 87 1.47 -13.50 -15.51
N SER A 88 1.13 -14.68 -14.97
CA SER A 88 0.69 -14.83 -13.58
C SER A 88 1.75 -14.34 -12.60
N LEU A 89 1.32 -13.62 -11.55
CA LEU A 89 2.21 -13.04 -10.55
C LEU A 89 2.93 -14.08 -9.67
N ASP A 90 2.53 -15.34 -9.73
CA ASP A 90 3.06 -16.44 -8.91
C ASP A 90 3.87 -17.46 -9.70
N LEU A 91 4.32 -17.11 -10.92
CA LEU A 91 5.08 -17.99 -11.81
C LEU A 91 6.59 -17.83 -11.57
N TYR A 92 7.30 -18.95 -11.43
CA TYR A 92 8.73 -18.98 -11.17
C TYR A 92 9.44 -20.02 -12.02
N LEU A 93 10.59 -19.67 -12.58
CA LEU A 93 11.57 -20.59 -13.11
C LEU A 93 12.39 -21.18 -11.94
N LEU A 94 12.37 -22.51 -11.81
CA LEU A 94 13.16 -23.22 -10.80
C LEU A 94 14.42 -23.76 -11.44
N ARG A 95 15.56 -23.17 -11.09
CA ARG A 95 16.89 -23.61 -11.55
C ARG A 95 17.34 -24.88 -10.84
N SER A 96 18.28 -25.58 -11.44
CA SER A 96 18.90 -26.79 -10.88
C SER A 96 19.68 -26.54 -9.56
N ASP A 97 20.15 -25.29 -9.33
CA ASP A 97 20.77 -24.84 -8.08
C ASP A 97 19.76 -24.50 -6.97
N GLY A 98 18.45 -24.67 -7.23
CA GLY A 98 17.37 -24.37 -6.30
C GLY A 98 16.95 -22.89 -6.30
N LYS A 99 17.58 -22.03 -7.07
CA LYS A 99 17.21 -20.61 -7.19
C LYS A 99 15.86 -20.50 -7.90
N ARG A 100 14.97 -19.65 -7.34
CA ARG A 100 13.67 -19.30 -7.94
C ARG A 100 13.73 -17.92 -8.54
N ILE A 101 13.45 -17.82 -9.84
CA ILE A 101 13.43 -16.56 -10.59
C ILE A 101 11.98 -16.30 -11.00
N PRO A 102 11.35 -15.18 -10.56
CA PRO A 102 10.01 -14.83 -11.01
C PRO A 102 10.06 -14.47 -12.50
N ILE A 103 9.20 -15.13 -13.28
CA ILE A 103 9.18 -14.92 -14.72
C ILE A 103 7.77 -14.62 -15.25
N ASN A 104 7.75 -14.00 -16.42
CA ASN A 104 6.63 -14.06 -17.37
C ASN A 104 7.12 -14.82 -18.59
N HIS A 105 6.27 -15.62 -19.22
CA HIS A 105 6.62 -16.34 -20.41
C HIS A 105 5.52 -16.37 -21.47
N SER A 106 5.94 -16.57 -22.71
CA SER A 106 5.05 -16.79 -23.84
C SER A 106 5.70 -17.75 -24.83
N ALA A 107 4.89 -18.54 -25.50
CA ALA A 107 5.33 -19.40 -26.60
C ALA A 107 4.49 -19.14 -27.85
N ALA A 108 5.12 -19.23 -29.01
CA ALA A 108 4.45 -19.14 -30.30
C ALA A 108 4.94 -20.28 -31.22
N PRO A 109 4.05 -20.88 -32.05
CA PRO A 109 4.44 -21.92 -32.99
C PRO A 109 5.27 -21.33 -34.12
N ILE A 110 6.27 -22.06 -34.56
CA ILE A 110 7.00 -21.78 -35.80
C ILE A 110 6.36 -22.66 -36.88
N LEU A 111 5.81 -22.03 -37.93
CA LEU A 111 5.14 -22.71 -39.00
C LEU A 111 5.98 -22.64 -40.28
N ASP A 112 5.91 -23.67 -41.12
CA ASP A 112 6.47 -23.66 -42.45
C ASP A 112 5.57 -22.89 -43.46
N HIS A 113 5.94 -22.89 -44.74
CA HIS A 113 5.19 -22.21 -45.79
C HIS A 113 3.79 -22.79 -46.03
N ASP A 114 3.56 -24.04 -45.66
CA ASP A 114 2.29 -24.76 -45.83
C ASP A 114 1.44 -24.68 -44.54
N GLY A 115 1.93 -23.98 -43.48
CA GLY A 115 1.25 -23.81 -42.20
C GLY A 115 1.42 -25.00 -41.25
N ALA A 116 2.30 -25.95 -41.55
CA ALA A 116 2.62 -27.04 -40.67
C ALA A 116 3.60 -26.59 -39.54
N PRO A 117 3.44 -27.05 -38.31
CA PRO A 117 4.36 -26.69 -37.23
C PRO A 117 5.72 -27.38 -37.46
N ILE A 118 6.79 -26.60 -37.43
CA ILE A 118 8.17 -27.07 -37.47
C ILE A 118 8.89 -26.91 -36.14
N GLY A 119 8.26 -26.22 -35.17
CA GLY A 119 8.81 -26.00 -33.82
C GLY A 119 8.04 -24.92 -33.06
N ALA A 120 8.64 -24.45 -32.01
CA ALA A 120 8.11 -23.33 -31.24
C ALA A 120 9.23 -22.40 -30.75
N VAL A 121 8.87 -21.13 -30.57
CA VAL A 121 9.71 -20.16 -29.87
C VAL A 121 9.10 -19.89 -28.50
N LEU A 122 9.91 -20.01 -27.46
CA LEU A 122 9.61 -19.65 -26.09
C LEU A 122 10.39 -18.39 -25.73
N VAL A 123 9.68 -17.37 -25.26
CA VAL A 123 10.28 -16.14 -24.73
C VAL A 123 9.92 -16.03 -23.26
N PHE A 124 10.88 -15.75 -22.40
CA PHE A 124 10.65 -15.55 -20.98
C PHE A 124 11.55 -14.46 -20.43
N ARG A 125 10.99 -13.70 -19.49
CA ARG A 125 11.63 -12.53 -18.90
C ARG A 125 11.71 -12.69 -17.39
N ASP A 126 12.87 -12.38 -16.82
CA ASP A 126 13.00 -12.14 -15.38
C ASP A 126 12.25 -10.85 -15.00
N VAL A 127 11.27 -10.99 -14.11
CA VAL A 127 10.47 -9.88 -13.61
C VAL A 127 10.76 -9.55 -12.15
N THR A 128 11.94 -9.96 -11.65
CA THR A 128 12.35 -9.73 -10.26
C THR A 128 12.29 -8.25 -9.90
N ASP A 129 12.99 -7.40 -10.65
CA ASP A 129 13.03 -5.96 -10.38
C ASP A 129 11.66 -5.31 -10.56
N THR A 130 10.92 -5.71 -11.60
CA THR A 130 9.57 -5.22 -11.85
C THR A 130 8.63 -5.54 -10.69
N ARG A 131 8.70 -6.78 -10.16
CA ARG A 131 7.86 -7.18 -9.01
C ARG A 131 8.29 -6.51 -7.72
N LEU A 132 9.60 -6.34 -7.50
CA LEU A 132 10.11 -5.61 -6.33
C LEU A 132 9.65 -4.15 -6.36
N LEU A 133 9.80 -3.47 -7.48
CA LEU A 133 9.33 -2.10 -7.66
C LEU A 133 7.82 -1.97 -7.48
N ALA A 134 7.05 -2.89 -8.08
CA ALA A 134 5.58 -2.89 -7.92
C ALA A 134 5.17 -3.10 -6.45
N ARG A 135 5.84 -4.01 -5.72
CA ARG A 135 5.61 -4.21 -4.28
C ARG A 135 5.99 -2.99 -3.46
N GLU A 136 7.12 -2.36 -3.76
CA GLU A 136 7.56 -1.15 -3.08
C GLU A 136 6.59 0.01 -3.31
N LEU A 137 6.16 0.21 -4.57
CA LEU A 137 5.15 1.22 -4.90
C LEU A 137 3.82 0.95 -4.18
N SER A 138 3.35 -0.29 -4.17
CA SER A 138 2.13 -0.70 -3.46
C SER A 138 2.28 -0.47 -1.95
N TYR A 139 3.43 -0.81 -1.38
CA TYR A 139 3.70 -0.56 0.04
C TYR A 139 3.69 0.94 0.36
N ARG A 140 4.38 1.75 -0.43
CA ARG A 140 4.42 3.22 -0.26
C ARG A 140 3.06 3.87 -0.46
N ALA A 141 2.25 3.34 -1.38
CA ALA A 141 0.87 3.82 -1.59
C ALA A 141 -0.05 3.53 -0.40
N ALA A 142 0.24 2.50 0.40
CA ALA A 142 -0.56 2.06 1.53
C ALA A 142 -0.01 2.49 2.90
N HIS A 143 1.23 3.02 2.98
CA HIS A 143 1.88 3.31 4.26
C HIS A 143 2.47 4.72 4.30
N ASP A 144 2.43 5.31 5.50
CA ASP A 144 3.09 6.59 5.80
C ASP A 144 4.62 6.40 5.81
N PRO A 145 5.37 7.17 5.01
CA PRO A 145 6.82 6.97 4.85
C PRO A 145 7.63 7.32 6.11
N LEU A 146 7.10 8.13 7.00
CA LEU A 146 7.79 8.53 8.24
C LEU A 146 7.72 7.46 9.32
N THR A 147 6.52 6.90 9.52
CA THR A 147 6.22 5.98 10.63
C THR A 147 6.14 4.52 10.21
N GLY A 148 5.97 4.25 8.91
CA GLY A 148 5.72 2.92 8.37
C GLY A 148 4.39 2.31 8.83
N LEU A 149 3.46 3.12 9.35
CA LEU A 149 2.08 2.75 9.65
C LEU A 149 1.25 2.79 8.36
N PRO A 150 0.10 2.10 8.29
CA PRO A 150 -0.92 2.39 7.30
C PRO A 150 -1.17 3.90 7.18
N ASN A 151 -1.30 4.38 5.94
CA ASN A 151 -1.70 5.76 5.67
C ASN A 151 -3.22 5.92 5.71
N ARG A 152 -3.74 7.12 5.41
CA ARG A 152 -5.18 7.42 5.39
C ARG A 152 -5.94 6.49 4.44
N ASP A 153 -5.48 6.32 3.22
CA ASP A 153 -6.17 5.54 2.19
C ASP A 153 -6.30 4.06 2.60
N GLU A 154 -5.24 3.49 3.15
CA GLU A 154 -5.26 2.10 3.63
C GLU A 154 -6.10 1.95 4.90
N PHE A 155 -6.11 2.95 5.78
CA PHE A 155 -7.00 2.97 6.94
C PHE A 155 -8.46 2.99 6.52
N ASP A 156 -8.85 3.90 5.63
CA ASP A 156 -10.22 4.04 5.14
C ASP A 156 -10.69 2.75 4.46
N ARG A 157 -9.84 2.13 3.63
CA ARG A 157 -10.12 0.84 3.01
C ARG A 157 -10.38 -0.27 4.05
N ARG A 158 -9.58 -0.36 5.11
CA ARG A 158 -9.77 -1.34 6.20
C ARG A 158 -11.04 -1.03 7.01
N ALA A 159 -11.28 0.24 7.30
CA ALA A 159 -12.45 0.67 8.04
C ALA A 159 -13.75 0.39 7.27
N GLU A 160 -13.77 0.57 5.94
CA GLU A 160 -14.92 0.18 5.11
C GLU A 160 -15.21 -1.32 5.16
N LEU A 161 -14.17 -2.17 5.12
CA LEU A 161 -14.35 -3.61 5.23
C LEU A 161 -14.92 -3.99 6.60
N ALA A 162 -14.36 -3.43 7.68
CA ALA A 162 -14.84 -3.68 9.03
C ALA A 162 -16.27 -3.16 9.25
N LEU A 163 -16.63 -2.03 8.63
CA LEU A 163 -18.01 -1.51 8.66
C LEU A 163 -18.99 -2.47 7.99
N LYS A 164 -18.64 -3.01 6.81
CA LYS A 164 -19.49 -4.01 6.12
C LYS A 164 -19.72 -5.26 6.97
N GLU A 165 -18.70 -5.76 7.63
CA GLU A 165 -18.81 -6.90 8.55
C GLU A 165 -19.67 -6.56 9.77
N ALA A 166 -19.52 -5.36 10.33
CA ALA A 166 -20.32 -4.89 11.45
C ALA A 166 -21.79 -4.72 11.06
N GLN A 167 -22.09 -4.12 9.91
CA GLN A 167 -23.45 -3.98 9.38
C GLN A 167 -24.11 -5.32 9.07
N ALA A 168 -23.33 -6.33 8.67
CA ALA A 168 -23.82 -7.70 8.50
C ALA A 168 -24.11 -8.43 9.84
N GLY A 169 -23.81 -7.82 10.98
CA GLY A 169 -24.01 -8.41 12.30
C GLY A 169 -22.94 -9.44 12.71
N ASN A 170 -21.87 -9.58 11.90
CA ASN A 170 -20.83 -10.60 12.14
C ASN A 170 -19.83 -10.18 13.21
N ALA A 171 -19.64 -8.87 13.43
CA ALA A 171 -18.67 -8.34 14.37
C ALA A 171 -19.09 -6.98 14.94
N ARG A 172 -18.55 -6.61 16.11
CA ARG A 172 -18.53 -5.23 16.59
C ARG A 172 -17.13 -4.68 16.41
N CYS A 173 -17.02 -3.44 15.97
CA CYS A 173 -15.73 -2.82 15.79
C CYS A 173 -15.75 -1.40 16.39
N ALA A 174 -14.62 -0.94 16.93
CA ALA A 174 -14.46 0.44 17.33
C ALA A 174 -13.52 1.18 16.36
N LEU A 175 -13.91 2.38 15.96
CA LEU A 175 -13.12 3.32 15.19
C LEU A 175 -12.71 4.47 16.12
N VAL A 176 -11.45 4.86 16.07
CA VAL A 176 -10.86 5.85 16.97
C VAL A 176 -10.07 6.87 16.19
N ALA A 177 -10.35 8.14 16.39
CA ALA A 177 -9.51 9.26 15.96
C ALA A 177 -8.63 9.70 17.15
N ILE A 178 -7.34 9.89 16.91
CA ILE A 178 -6.36 10.31 17.89
C ILE A 178 -5.59 11.52 17.37
N ASP A 179 -5.40 12.51 18.20
CA ASP A 179 -4.62 13.70 17.89
C ASP A 179 -3.61 13.97 19.01
N LEU A 180 -2.36 14.26 18.63
CA LEU A 180 -1.29 14.53 19.58
C LEU A 180 -1.41 15.93 20.19
N ASP A 181 -1.56 15.97 21.48
CA ASP A 181 -1.75 17.22 22.22
C ASP A 181 -0.50 18.10 22.18
N ARG A 182 -0.64 19.33 21.69
CA ARG A 182 0.43 20.33 21.67
C ARG A 182 1.68 19.89 20.89
N PHE A 183 1.51 19.13 19.81
CA PHE A 183 2.63 18.68 18.99
C PHE A 183 3.33 19.82 18.24
N LYS A 184 2.57 20.84 17.79
CA LYS A 184 3.14 22.02 17.11
C LYS A 184 4.22 22.72 17.94
N PRO A 185 4.05 23.03 19.23
CA PRO A 185 5.13 23.59 20.08
C PRO A 185 6.42 22.77 20.09
N VAL A 186 6.36 21.44 19.94
CA VAL A 186 7.56 20.60 19.85
C VAL A 186 8.34 20.92 18.59
N ASN A 187 7.65 21.02 17.44
CA ASN A 187 8.26 21.43 16.18
C ASN A 187 8.84 22.85 16.24
N ASP A 188 8.09 23.78 16.84
CA ASP A 188 8.49 25.18 16.93
C ASP A 188 9.73 25.37 17.83
N THR A 189 9.90 24.52 18.85
CA THR A 189 11.00 24.62 19.82
C THR A 189 12.21 23.78 19.46
N ALA A 190 12.01 22.52 19.04
CA ALA A 190 13.08 21.55 18.80
C ALA A 190 13.32 21.23 17.31
N GLY A 191 12.52 21.82 16.41
CA GLY A 191 12.59 21.63 14.95
C GLY A 191 11.84 20.38 14.45
N HIS A 192 11.55 20.35 13.15
CA HIS A 192 10.78 19.27 12.51
C HIS A 192 11.43 17.88 12.66
N ALA A 193 12.77 17.80 12.67
CA ALA A 193 13.47 16.53 12.86
C ALA A 193 13.17 15.90 14.24
N ALA A 194 13.01 16.73 15.29
CA ALA A 194 12.61 16.29 16.62
C ALA A 194 11.16 15.80 16.64
N GLY A 195 10.26 16.53 15.98
CA GLY A 195 8.87 16.12 15.81
C GLY A 195 8.75 14.79 15.05
N ASP A 196 9.51 14.62 13.97
CA ASP A 196 9.56 13.36 13.20
C ASP A 196 10.03 12.18 14.06
N ALA A 197 11.05 12.39 14.91
CA ALA A 197 11.55 11.37 15.82
C ALA A 197 10.48 11.02 16.87
N LEU A 198 9.73 12.01 17.37
CA LEU A 198 8.65 11.80 18.32
C LEU A 198 7.48 11.04 17.68
N LEU A 199 7.08 11.37 16.44
CA LEU A 199 6.06 10.64 15.68
C LEU A 199 6.44 9.16 15.47
N ARG A 200 7.72 8.88 15.14
CA ARG A 200 8.21 7.49 15.05
C ARG A 200 8.11 6.77 16.40
N LYS A 201 8.38 7.47 17.49
CA LYS A 201 8.29 6.88 18.84
C LYS A 201 6.83 6.60 19.22
N VAL A 202 5.90 7.50 18.90
CA VAL A 202 4.46 7.28 19.08
C VAL A 202 4.00 6.06 18.30
N ALA A 203 4.39 5.95 17.03
CA ALA A 203 4.05 4.81 16.18
C ALA A 203 4.61 3.48 16.75
N GLN A 204 5.83 3.49 17.28
CA GLN A 204 6.44 2.33 17.93
C GLN A 204 5.62 1.90 19.15
N VAL A 205 5.37 2.83 20.08
CA VAL A 205 4.59 2.58 21.30
C VAL A 205 3.18 2.06 20.96
N GLY A 206 2.55 2.65 19.95
CA GLY A 206 1.23 2.21 19.50
C GLY A 206 1.23 0.77 18.98
N ARG A 207 2.24 0.37 18.19
CA ARG A 207 2.38 -1.03 17.74
C ARG A 207 2.60 -2.02 18.89
N GLU A 208 3.32 -1.62 19.92
CA GLU A 208 3.59 -2.46 21.11
C GLU A 208 2.34 -2.66 22.00
N LYS A 209 1.42 -1.68 21.99
CA LYS A 209 0.21 -1.71 22.82
C LYS A 209 -1.00 -2.36 22.13
N LEU A 210 -1.01 -2.39 20.82
CA LEU A 210 -2.10 -2.95 20.02
C LEU A 210 -1.77 -4.37 19.56
N ARG A 211 -2.82 -5.16 19.26
CA ARG A 211 -2.68 -6.52 18.76
C ARG A 211 -2.43 -6.51 17.25
N GLU A 212 -1.96 -7.61 16.70
CA GLU A 212 -1.78 -7.79 15.27
C GLU A 212 -3.11 -7.63 14.48
N SER A 213 -4.25 -7.99 15.09
CA SER A 213 -5.58 -7.80 14.53
C SER A 213 -6.04 -6.35 14.48
N ASP A 214 -5.47 -5.49 15.33
CA ASP A 214 -5.84 -4.09 15.42
C ASP A 214 -5.07 -3.29 14.35
N THR A 215 -5.66 -2.22 13.85
CA THR A 215 -4.97 -1.33 12.91
C THR A 215 -4.66 -0.02 13.59
N LEU A 216 -3.39 0.38 13.59
CA LEU A 216 -2.94 1.74 13.89
C LEU A 216 -2.48 2.38 12.58
N ALA A 217 -2.97 3.55 12.28
CA ALA A 217 -2.63 4.33 11.08
C ALA A 217 -2.19 5.75 11.46
N ARG A 218 -1.38 6.37 10.60
CA ARG A 218 -1.14 7.81 10.62
C ARG A 218 -1.88 8.44 9.46
N VAL A 219 -2.89 9.26 9.77
CA VAL A 219 -3.82 9.81 8.77
C VAL A 219 -3.47 11.23 8.34
N GLY A 220 -2.58 11.92 9.08
CA GLY A 220 -2.08 13.25 8.72
C GLY A 220 -1.17 13.78 9.81
N GLY A 221 -0.36 14.76 9.57
CA GLY A 221 0.44 15.52 10.54
C GLY A 221 0.72 14.83 11.87
N ASP A 222 0.01 15.23 12.90
CA ASP A 222 -0.02 14.72 14.27
C ASP A 222 -1.27 13.84 14.56
N GLU A 223 -2.02 13.46 13.53
CA GLU A 223 -3.24 12.67 13.62
C GLU A 223 -2.97 11.18 13.38
N PHE A 224 -3.51 10.35 14.25
CA PHE A 224 -3.51 8.90 14.15
C PHE A 224 -4.94 8.37 14.19
N ALA A 225 -5.14 7.17 13.65
CA ALA A 225 -6.42 6.48 13.73
C ALA A 225 -6.22 5.02 14.16
N VAL A 226 -7.18 4.47 14.89
CA VAL A 226 -7.15 3.08 15.34
C VAL A 226 -8.47 2.40 14.98
N LEU A 227 -8.35 1.16 14.51
CA LEU A 227 -9.48 0.27 14.25
C LEU A 227 -9.33 -0.97 15.12
N LEU A 228 -10.34 -1.26 15.95
CA LEU A 228 -10.36 -2.37 16.90
C LEU A 228 -11.46 -3.37 16.52
N PRO A 229 -11.17 -4.37 15.69
CA PRO A 229 -12.15 -5.39 15.31
C PRO A 229 -12.50 -6.29 16.51
N ASN A 230 -13.71 -6.82 16.51
CA ASN A 230 -14.22 -7.73 17.55
C ASN A 230 -14.05 -7.16 18.96
N CYS A 231 -14.36 -5.88 19.14
CA CYS A 231 -14.17 -5.16 20.39
C CYS A 231 -15.46 -4.48 20.85
N GLY A 232 -15.86 -4.74 22.09
CA GLY A 232 -16.98 -4.02 22.72
C GLY A 232 -16.54 -2.67 23.32
N PRO A 233 -17.51 -1.77 23.65
CA PRO A 233 -17.21 -0.37 24.01
C PRO A 233 -16.32 -0.23 25.24
N GLN A 234 -16.59 -0.98 26.31
CA GLN A 234 -15.75 -0.90 27.53
C GLN A 234 -14.31 -1.35 27.27
N ARG A 235 -14.14 -2.40 26.46
CA ARG A 235 -12.80 -2.90 26.12
C ARG A 235 -12.06 -1.94 25.20
N ALA A 236 -12.76 -1.34 24.25
CA ALA A 236 -12.22 -0.33 23.35
C ALA A 236 -11.72 0.89 24.14
N LEU A 237 -12.53 1.41 25.07
CA LEU A 237 -12.13 2.50 25.99
C LEU A 237 -10.88 2.17 26.77
N GLN A 238 -10.78 0.96 27.36
CA GLN A 238 -9.59 0.52 28.10
C GLN A 238 -8.33 0.46 27.24
N ILE A 239 -8.44 -0.04 26.00
CA ILE A 239 -7.31 -0.13 25.07
C ILE A 239 -6.83 1.26 24.70
N VAL A 240 -7.76 2.16 24.34
CA VAL A 240 -7.43 3.52 23.90
C VAL A 240 -6.88 4.35 25.07
N ASP A 241 -7.46 4.25 26.25
CA ASP A 241 -6.94 4.93 27.44
C ASP A 241 -5.52 4.47 27.76
N GLY A 242 -5.26 3.14 27.74
CA GLY A 242 -3.92 2.60 27.93
C GLY A 242 -2.92 3.04 26.85
N LEU A 243 -3.38 3.26 25.61
CA LEU A 243 -2.56 3.80 24.53
C LEU A 243 -2.22 5.29 24.78
N ILE A 244 -3.22 6.10 25.16
CA ILE A 244 -3.02 7.52 25.50
C ILE A 244 -2.04 7.67 26.66
N GLN A 245 -2.16 6.86 27.71
CA GLN A 245 -1.23 6.87 28.84
C GLN A 245 0.19 6.50 28.40
N ALA A 246 0.34 5.46 27.59
CA ALA A 246 1.65 5.06 27.09
C ALA A 246 2.30 6.14 26.19
N ILE A 247 1.50 6.86 25.40
CA ILE A 247 1.98 8.02 24.65
C ILE A 247 2.44 9.14 25.59
N ALA A 248 1.69 9.44 26.65
CA ALA A 248 2.04 10.46 27.62
C ALA A 248 3.31 10.13 28.42
N GLU A 249 3.67 8.86 28.55
CA GLU A 249 4.90 8.39 29.18
C GLU A 249 6.15 8.50 28.29
N ILE A 250 5.98 8.78 26.98
CA ILE A 250 7.12 8.93 26.07
C ILE A 250 8.03 10.06 26.57
N ARG A 251 9.32 9.75 26.68
CA ARG A 251 10.39 10.71 26.90
C ARG A 251 11.44 10.49 25.83
N LEU A 252 11.64 11.49 25.01
CA LEU A 252 12.62 11.49 23.92
C LEU A 252 13.70 12.51 24.20
N ASP A 253 14.92 12.06 24.48
CA ASP A 253 16.06 12.96 24.62
C ASP A 253 16.51 13.44 23.24
N TRP A 254 16.46 14.75 23.04
CA TRP A 254 16.83 15.39 21.78
C TRP A 254 17.70 16.60 22.05
N SER A 255 18.99 16.51 21.67
CA SER A 255 19.97 17.60 21.88
C SER A 255 20.01 18.15 23.31
N GLY A 256 19.89 17.26 24.32
CA GLY A 256 19.92 17.62 25.73
C GLY A 256 18.58 18.13 26.30
N GLN A 257 17.51 18.08 25.53
CA GLN A 257 16.14 18.39 25.97
C GLN A 257 15.30 17.11 26.00
N SER A 258 14.49 16.93 27.03
CA SER A 258 13.53 15.82 27.11
C SER A 258 12.19 16.27 26.51
N LEU A 259 11.83 15.68 25.35
CA LEU A 259 10.58 15.93 24.67
C LEU A 259 9.51 14.93 25.09
N SER A 260 8.28 15.39 25.21
CA SER A 260 7.11 14.58 25.54
C SER A 260 5.89 15.12 24.80
N VAL A 261 4.88 14.27 24.62
CA VAL A 261 3.61 14.65 23.99
C VAL A 261 2.47 13.90 24.68
N GLY A 262 1.30 14.54 24.79
CA GLY A 262 0.05 13.88 25.15
C GLY A 262 -0.73 13.45 23.91
N ALA A 263 -1.84 12.76 24.10
CA ALA A 263 -2.79 12.45 23.05
C ALA A 263 -4.23 12.55 23.57
N SER A 264 -5.14 12.99 22.72
CA SER A 264 -6.58 12.97 22.94
C SER A 264 -7.25 12.11 21.88
N ALA A 265 -8.30 11.38 22.24
CA ALA A 265 -8.96 10.48 21.31
C ALA A 265 -10.49 10.60 21.36
N GLY A 266 -11.11 10.37 20.21
CA GLY A 266 -12.55 10.16 20.08
C GLY A 266 -12.82 8.75 19.55
N LEU A 267 -13.75 8.04 20.17
CA LEU A 267 -14.10 6.67 19.87
C LEU A 267 -15.55 6.58 19.42
N VAL A 268 -15.82 5.84 18.35
CA VAL A 268 -17.15 5.51 17.88
C VAL A 268 -17.28 4.00 17.67
N MET A 269 -18.44 3.45 18.01
CA MET A 269 -18.71 2.03 17.82
C MET A 269 -19.39 1.79 16.47
N MET A 270 -18.97 0.75 15.77
CA MET A 270 -19.59 0.25 14.54
C MET A 270 -20.41 -1.01 14.83
N GLY A 271 -21.64 -1.04 14.33
CA GLY A 271 -22.59 -2.14 14.46
C GLY A 271 -23.57 -2.20 13.28
N THR A 272 -24.66 -2.95 13.43
CA THR A 272 -25.64 -3.20 12.36
C THR A 272 -26.28 -1.95 11.78
N ASP A 273 -26.51 -0.95 12.63
CA ASP A 273 -27.22 0.28 12.25
C ASP A 273 -26.28 1.45 11.97
N SER A 274 -24.99 1.17 11.83
CA SER A 274 -23.96 2.19 11.60
C SER A 274 -24.16 2.90 10.26
N PRO A 275 -24.03 4.24 10.23
CA PRO A 275 -24.10 5.02 8.99
C PRO A 275 -22.85 4.80 8.12
N ALA A 276 -22.74 5.55 7.01
CA ALA A 276 -21.57 5.54 6.15
C ALA A 276 -20.28 5.92 6.91
N LEU A 277 -19.13 5.39 6.46
CA LEU A 277 -17.83 5.59 7.11
C LEU A 277 -17.49 7.06 7.35
N SER A 278 -17.81 7.94 6.41
CA SER A 278 -17.54 9.39 6.55
C SER A 278 -18.19 9.97 7.81
N LYS A 279 -19.45 9.60 8.10
CA LYS A 279 -20.13 10.06 9.31
C LYS A 279 -19.54 9.48 10.59
N LEU A 280 -19.00 8.27 10.53
CA LEU A 280 -18.31 7.65 11.67
C LEU A 280 -16.98 8.35 11.96
N LEU A 281 -16.24 8.72 10.91
CA LEU A 281 -15.01 9.51 11.03
C LEU A 281 -15.32 10.90 11.61
N ASP A 282 -16.32 11.60 11.08
CA ASP A 282 -16.75 12.89 11.61
C ASP A 282 -17.15 12.80 13.09
N ALA A 283 -17.85 11.73 13.49
CA ALA A 283 -18.26 11.51 14.88
C ALA A 283 -17.06 11.22 15.81
N ALA A 284 -16.07 10.47 15.32
CA ALA A 284 -14.82 10.23 16.05
C ALA A 284 -14.01 11.53 16.23
N ASP A 285 -13.88 12.33 15.17
CA ASP A 285 -13.19 13.61 15.22
C ASP A 285 -13.90 14.61 16.17
N ALA A 286 -15.23 14.66 16.13
CA ALA A 286 -16.00 15.48 17.06
C ALA A 286 -15.79 15.05 18.52
N ALA A 287 -15.77 13.74 18.82
CA ALA A 287 -15.48 13.23 20.14
C ALA A 287 -14.02 13.53 20.58
N CYS A 288 -13.05 13.43 19.66
CA CYS A 288 -11.66 13.81 19.93
C CYS A 288 -11.55 15.31 20.26
N TYR A 289 -12.29 16.16 19.57
CA TYR A 289 -12.37 17.58 19.91
C TYR A 289 -12.97 17.82 21.33
N VAL A 290 -13.99 17.06 21.71
CA VAL A 290 -14.56 17.10 23.08
C VAL A 290 -13.52 16.69 24.10
N ALA A 291 -12.73 15.62 23.85
CA ALA A 291 -11.63 15.20 24.70
C ALA A 291 -10.60 16.31 24.93
N LYS A 292 -10.22 17.02 23.86
CA LYS A 292 -9.31 18.18 23.94
C LYS A 292 -9.89 19.33 24.78
N ARG A 293 -11.19 19.59 24.69
CA ARG A 293 -11.87 20.63 25.48
C ARG A 293 -12.00 20.27 26.95
N ASN A 294 -12.21 18.99 27.26
CA ASN A 294 -12.37 18.48 28.61
C ASN A 294 -11.05 18.28 29.38
N GLY A 295 -9.96 18.89 28.90
CA GLY A 295 -8.67 18.91 29.60
C GLY A 295 -7.59 18.04 28.94
N ARG A 296 -7.83 17.46 27.78
CA ARG A 296 -6.90 16.62 27.01
C ARG A 296 -6.51 15.31 27.71
N GLY A 297 -5.61 14.54 27.11
CA GLY A 297 -5.06 13.33 27.70
C GLY A 297 -6.09 12.26 28.01
N ARG A 298 -7.16 12.14 27.21
CA ARG A 298 -8.29 11.23 27.44
C ARG A 298 -8.96 10.75 26.18
N VAL A 299 -9.79 9.73 26.33
CA VAL A 299 -10.69 9.25 25.28
C VAL A 299 -12.13 9.64 25.62
N GLU A 300 -12.89 10.11 24.61
CA GLU A 300 -14.33 10.35 24.71
C GLU A 300 -15.04 9.41 23.74
N LEU A 301 -16.13 8.81 24.21
CA LEU A 301 -17.01 7.96 23.40
C LEU A 301 -18.07 8.84 22.71
N SER A 302 -18.19 8.72 21.39
CA SER A 302 -19.25 9.38 20.65
C SER A 302 -20.55 8.58 20.78
N ASP A 303 -21.61 9.23 21.24
CA ASP A 303 -22.99 8.71 21.14
C ASP A 303 -23.53 9.08 19.76
N LEU A 304 -23.56 8.11 18.84
CA LEU A 304 -24.15 8.31 17.50
C LEU A 304 -25.64 8.73 17.56
N ASP A 305 -26.37 8.32 18.61
CA ASP A 305 -27.75 8.73 18.85
C ASP A 305 -27.89 10.21 19.22
N ALA A 306 -26.83 10.83 19.76
CA ALA A 306 -26.77 12.27 20.06
C ALA A 306 -26.37 13.11 18.84
N SER A 307 -25.78 12.50 17.82
CA SER A 307 -25.27 13.16 16.59
C SER A 307 -26.32 13.28 15.47
N GLY A 308 -27.60 13.04 15.76
CA GLY A 308 -28.72 13.51 14.94
C GLY A 308 -28.80 15.05 14.85
N LEU A 309 -27.98 15.75 15.59
CA LEU A 309 -27.71 17.17 15.44
C LEU A 309 -26.57 17.33 14.44
N ASP A 310 -26.87 17.83 13.26
CA ASP A 310 -25.94 18.19 12.19
C ASP A 310 -24.61 18.71 12.76
N SER A 311 -23.48 18.22 12.24
CA SER A 311 -22.14 18.70 12.62
C SER A 311 -22.02 20.22 12.38
N GLU A 312 -22.80 20.76 11.43
CA GLU A 312 -23.02 22.20 11.23
C GLU A 312 -23.69 22.84 12.45
N THR A 313 -24.67 22.21 13.08
CA THR A 313 -25.38 22.77 14.24
C THR A 313 -24.48 22.75 15.49
N ALA A 314 -23.66 21.73 15.67
CA ALA A 314 -22.66 21.68 16.74
C ALA A 314 -21.53 22.74 16.53
N ALA A 315 -21.07 22.91 15.31
CA ALA A 315 -20.12 23.98 14.96
C ALA A 315 -20.74 25.37 15.13
N LEU A 316 -21.99 25.56 14.72
CA LEU A 316 -22.74 26.82 14.91
C LEU A 316 -23.01 27.12 16.40
N ASP A 317 -23.30 26.11 17.22
CA ASP A 317 -23.47 26.29 18.66
C ASP A 317 -22.14 26.63 19.38
N VAL A 318 -21.01 26.08 18.92
CA VAL A 318 -19.68 26.44 19.41
C VAL A 318 -19.37 27.89 19.04
N VAL A 319 -19.63 28.29 17.78
CA VAL A 319 -19.47 29.65 17.29
C VAL A 319 -20.35 30.60 18.10
N ARG A 320 -21.64 30.27 18.30
CA ARG A 320 -22.60 31.11 19.03
C ARG A 320 -22.19 31.27 20.51
N LYS A 321 -21.82 30.19 21.21
CA LYS A 321 -21.34 30.24 22.60
C LYS A 321 -20.03 31.00 22.76
N SER A 322 -19.16 30.93 21.77
CA SER A 322 -17.89 31.68 21.78
C SER A 322 -18.11 33.17 21.50
N MET A 323 -19.10 33.52 20.69
CA MET A 323 -19.53 34.91 20.47
C MET A 323 -20.23 35.49 21.72
N GLU A 324 -21.12 34.71 22.35
CA GLU A 324 -21.81 35.10 23.60
C GLU A 324 -20.82 35.27 24.78
N ALA A 325 -19.68 34.58 24.74
CA ALA A 325 -18.63 34.69 25.79
C ALA A 325 -17.58 35.76 25.48
N ASP A 326 -17.75 36.57 24.44
CA ASP A 326 -16.81 37.62 23.99
C ASP A 326 -15.37 37.12 23.72
N LYS A 327 -15.27 35.83 23.32
CA LYS A 327 -14.00 35.11 23.08
C LYS A 327 -13.65 34.94 21.60
N CYS A 328 -14.44 35.50 20.70
CA CYS A 328 -14.19 35.43 19.25
C CYS A 328 -13.62 36.74 18.72
N VAL A 329 -12.49 36.65 18.04
CA VAL A 329 -11.95 37.74 17.23
C VAL A 329 -12.16 37.40 15.77
N ILE A 330 -12.89 38.23 15.04
CA ILE A 330 -13.06 38.11 13.60
C ILE A 330 -11.88 38.79 12.93
N VAL A 331 -11.04 38.06 12.23
CA VAL A 331 -9.93 38.62 11.46
C VAL A 331 -10.29 38.59 9.98
N GLN A 332 -10.25 39.73 9.33
CA GLN A 332 -10.46 39.85 7.92
C GLN A 332 -9.11 39.74 7.18
N GLN A 333 -8.98 38.79 6.29
CA GLN A 333 -7.80 38.64 5.45
C GLN A 333 -8.15 39.05 4.02
N HIS A 334 -7.41 40.03 3.49
CA HIS A 334 -7.54 40.44 2.08
C HIS A 334 -6.52 39.69 1.21
N ALA A 335 -6.99 38.98 0.19
CA ALA A 335 -6.13 38.44 -0.83
C ALA A 335 -5.74 39.55 -1.84
N LEU A 336 -4.45 39.87 -1.91
CA LEU A 336 -3.88 40.75 -2.93
C LEU A 336 -3.53 39.94 -4.18
N VAL A 337 -4.15 40.28 -5.31
CA VAL A 337 -3.80 39.68 -6.60
C VAL A 337 -2.55 40.35 -7.15
N ILE A 338 -1.45 39.64 -7.26
CA ILE A 338 -0.23 40.07 -7.92
C ILE A 338 -0.33 39.68 -9.40
N GLY A 339 -0.63 40.64 -10.28
CA GLY A 339 -0.66 40.44 -11.74
C GLY A 339 -1.96 40.80 -12.43
N GLY A 340 -2.17 42.07 -12.69
CA GLY A 340 -2.83 42.75 -13.82
C GLY A 340 -4.10 42.23 -14.48
N LYS A 341 -4.93 41.37 -13.87
CA LYS A 341 -6.31 41.10 -14.33
C LYS A 341 -7.25 41.20 -13.14
N SER A 342 -8.30 42.01 -13.26
CA SER A 342 -9.31 42.18 -12.23
C SER A 342 -10.08 40.89 -12.01
N LEU A 343 -9.77 40.21 -10.92
CA LEU A 343 -10.58 39.11 -10.35
C LEU A 343 -11.43 39.71 -9.22
N PRO A 344 -12.61 39.13 -8.92
CA PRO A 344 -13.42 39.56 -7.79
C PRO A 344 -12.61 39.52 -6.50
N GLN A 345 -12.71 40.53 -5.66
CA GLN A 345 -12.09 40.59 -4.34
C GLN A 345 -12.71 39.46 -3.48
N TYR A 346 -11.93 38.44 -3.14
CA TYR A 346 -12.32 37.47 -2.12
C TYR A 346 -11.88 38.01 -0.75
N THR A 347 -12.83 38.08 0.15
CA THR A 347 -12.60 38.39 1.56
C THR A 347 -12.86 37.12 2.34
N GLU A 348 -11.84 36.58 2.98
CA GLU A 348 -11.98 35.43 3.88
C GLU A 348 -12.12 35.96 5.32
N LEU A 349 -13.18 35.55 6.01
CA LEU A 349 -13.39 35.85 7.41
C LEU A 349 -12.92 34.65 8.23
N LEU A 350 -11.85 34.80 8.97
CA LEU A 350 -11.30 33.81 9.89
C LEU A 350 -11.73 34.14 11.32
N MET A 351 -12.32 33.19 12.02
CA MET A 351 -12.54 33.27 13.46
C MET A 351 -11.31 32.70 14.21
N ARG A 352 -10.80 33.45 15.15
CA ARG A 352 -9.76 33.04 16.09
C ARG A 352 -10.27 33.07 17.51
#